data_28ace7367268dc25d00d87e15f4cf9bc
#
_entry.id   28ace7367268dc25d00d87e15f4cf9bc
#
_cell.length_a   1.000
_cell.length_b   1.000
_cell.length_c   1.000
_cell.angle_alpha   90.00
_cell.angle_beta   90.00
_cell.angle_gamma   90.00
#
_symmetry.space_group_name_H-M   'P 1'
#
loop_
_entity.id
_entity.type
_entity.pdbx_description
1 polymer ?
#
loop_
_entity_poly.entity_id
_entity_poly.type
_entity_poly.pdbx_seq_one_letter_code
_entity_poly.pdbx_strand_id
1 'polypeptide(L)'
;SGKDSFIWPNSWIVLVGLMCFIVYLAEGIMLDWSALYLIEEKHIATAQAGLGYASFSAMVATGRFLGDGLVQMLGRVRVIVGGGLLAAGGVALSIISTHWGVSLLGFALCGLGCANVSPVLISSLSKQTYMPTHLAITAATTIGFAGVLAGPAMMGAVAHYSSLSAAFAVLAGLLLVVAAFGHRFK
;
A
#
# COMPACT_ATOMS: atom_id res chain seq x y z
N SER A 1 7.11 38.13 -12.49
CA SER A 1 8.12 37.17 -11.98
C SER A 1 7.78 36.85 -10.53
N GLY A 2 6.86 35.89 -10.34
CA GLY A 2 6.55 35.38 -9.01
C GLY A 2 7.76 34.59 -8.51
N LYS A 3 8.34 35.02 -7.39
CA LYS A 3 9.21 34.17 -6.59
C LYS A 3 8.32 33.05 -6.09
N ASP A 4 8.42 31.86 -6.69
CA ASP A 4 7.90 30.63 -6.08
C ASP A 4 8.72 30.39 -4.81
N SER A 5 8.27 31.02 -3.72
CA SER A 5 8.83 30.75 -2.40
C SER A 5 8.56 29.28 -2.11
N PHE A 6 9.61 28.50 -1.90
CA PHE A 6 9.47 27.10 -1.52
C PHE A 6 8.64 27.03 -0.22
N ILE A 7 7.42 26.47 -0.34
CA ILE A 7 6.49 26.32 0.78
C ILE A 7 6.66 24.90 1.29
N TRP A 8 7.08 24.75 2.55
CA TRP A 8 7.15 23.45 3.20
C TRP A 8 5.76 22.84 3.38
N PRO A 9 5.58 21.52 3.09
CA PRO A 9 4.31 20.86 3.33
C PRO A 9 3.95 20.88 4.82
N ASN A 10 2.69 21.13 5.12
CA ASN A 10 2.19 21.07 6.50
C ASN A 10 2.03 19.61 6.96
N SER A 11 1.73 19.42 8.27
CA SER A 11 1.57 18.10 8.87
C SER A 11 0.49 17.24 8.21
N TRP A 12 -0.55 17.85 7.64
CA TRP A 12 -1.59 17.13 6.91
C TRP A 12 -1.07 16.54 5.61
N ILE A 13 -0.35 17.33 4.81
CA ILE A 13 0.24 16.89 3.54
C ILE A 13 1.29 15.79 3.80
N VAL A 14 2.11 15.96 4.84
CA VAL A 14 3.08 14.94 5.26
C VAL A 14 2.37 13.65 5.68
N LEU A 15 1.28 13.73 6.45
CA LEU A 15 0.50 12.55 6.84
C LEU A 15 -0.04 11.80 5.61
N VAL A 16 -0.64 12.52 4.65
CA VAL A 16 -1.10 11.93 3.38
C VAL A 16 0.06 11.25 2.66
N GLY A 17 1.21 11.92 2.56
CA GLY A 17 2.42 11.38 1.93
C GLY A 17 2.92 10.11 2.61
N LEU A 18 2.96 10.07 3.94
CA LEU A 18 3.39 8.90 4.71
C LEU A 18 2.41 7.73 4.57
N MET A 19 1.11 7.99 4.51
CA MET A 19 0.13 6.93 4.25
C MET A 19 0.26 6.39 2.81
N CYS A 20 0.48 7.27 1.82
CA CYS A 20 0.80 6.86 0.46
C CYS A 20 2.12 6.07 0.40
N PHE A 21 3.14 6.48 1.18
CA PHE A 21 4.41 5.76 1.31
C PHE A 21 4.18 4.29 1.70
N ILE A 22 3.35 4.02 2.71
CA ILE A 22 3.06 2.64 3.14
C ILE A 22 2.36 1.85 2.02
N VAL A 23 1.40 2.44 1.33
CA VAL A 23 0.68 1.75 0.24
C VAL A 23 1.62 1.45 -0.94
N TYR A 24 2.44 2.42 -1.35
CA TYR A 24 3.40 2.22 -2.44
C TYR A 24 4.57 1.30 -2.03
N LEU A 25 4.95 1.31 -0.76
CA LEU A 25 5.86 0.31 -0.19
C LEU A 25 5.29 -1.10 -0.37
N ALA A 26 4.00 -1.30 -0.07
CA ALA A 26 3.33 -2.59 -0.26
C ALA A 26 3.33 -3.00 -1.74
N GLU A 27 3.03 -2.08 -2.67
CA GLU A 27 3.06 -2.34 -4.11
C GLU A 27 4.48 -2.77 -4.56
N GLY A 28 5.53 -2.06 -4.10
CA GLY A 28 6.94 -2.39 -4.41
C GLY A 28 7.35 -3.74 -3.82
N ILE A 29 6.98 -4.03 -2.58
CA ILE A 29 7.26 -5.31 -1.95
C ILE A 29 6.58 -6.47 -2.71
N MET A 30 5.32 -6.30 -3.10
CA MET A 30 4.62 -7.34 -3.86
C MET A 30 5.27 -7.58 -5.22
N LEU A 31 5.73 -6.51 -5.90
CA LEU A 31 6.44 -6.62 -7.17
C LEU A 31 7.74 -7.43 -7.05
N ASP A 32 8.57 -7.10 -6.07
CA ASP A 32 9.93 -7.60 -5.99
C ASP A 32 10.06 -8.88 -5.15
N TRP A 33 9.22 -9.07 -4.12
CA TRP A 33 9.40 -10.10 -3.11
C TRP A 33 8.30 -11.17 -3.07
N SER A 34 7.15 -10.97 -3.72
CA SER A 34 6.06 -11.96 -3.67
C SER A 34 6.45 -13.30 -4.29
N ALA A 35 7.21 -13.27 -5.39
CA ALA A 35 7.71 -14.48 -6.05
C ALA A 35 8.70 -15.23 -5.14
N LEU A 36 9.66 -14.52 -4.55
CA LEU A 36 10.64 -15.10 -3.64
C LEU A 36 9.94 -15.70 -2.40
N TYR A 37 8.96 -14.98 -1.85
CA TYR A 37 8.17 -15.46 -0.73
C TYR A 37 7.48 -16.81 -1.04
N LEU A 38 6.88 -16.94 -2.22
CA LEU A 38 6.22 -18.18 -2.62
C LEU A 38 7.20 -19.33 -2.84
N ILE A 39 8.40 -19.06 -3.34
CA ILE A 39 9.43 -20.09 -3.52
C ILE A 39 9.98 -20.53 -2.17
N GLU A 40 10.45 -19.60 -1.35
CA GLU A 40 11.18 -19.90 -0.11
C GLU A 40 10.26 -20.40 1.01
N GLU A 41 9.10 -19.76 1.20
CA GLU A 41 8.21 -20.02 2.32
C GLU A 41 7.08 -21.02 1.98
N LYS A 42 6.69 -21.13 0.71
CA LYS A 42 5.60 -22.00 0.26
C LYS A 42 6.06 -23.14 -0.66
N HIS A 43 7.34 -23.18 -1.00
CA HIS A 43 7.99 -24.25 -1.77
C HIS A 43 7.32 -24.53 -3.11
N ILE A 44 6.83 -23.50 -3.80
CA ILE A 44 6.27 -23.65 -5.14
C ILE A 44 7.38 -23.70 -6.21
N ALA A 45 7.04 -24.25 -7.37
CA ALA A 45 7.94 -24.24 -8.51
C ALA A 45 8.21 -22.82 -9.00
N THR A 46 9.47 -22.52 -9.35
CA THR A 46 9.89 -21.18 -9.83
C THR A 46 9.05 -20.70 -11.03
N ALA A 47 8.62 -21.61 -11.89
CA ALA A 47 7.76 -21.30 -13.04
C ALA A 47 6.39 -20.71 -12.65
N GLN A 48 5.92 -20.95 -11.42
CA GLN A 48 4.63 -20.46 -10.91
C GLN A 48 4.78 -19.24 -9.98
N ALA A 49 5.99 -18.86 -9.64
CA ALA A 49 6.25 -17.81 -8.64
C ALA A 49 5.67 -16.44 -9.02
N GLY A 50 5.60 -16.13 -10.32
CA GLY A 50 4.99 -14.91 -10.83
C GLY A 50 3.49 -14.76 -10.53
N LEU A 51 2.78 -15.86 -10.17
CA LEU A 51 1.38 -15.81 -9.76
C LEU A 51 1.17 -14.94 -8.51
N GLY A 52 2.18 -14.78 -7.66
CA GLY A 52 2.11 -13.91 -6.48
C GLY A 52 1.80 -12.47 -6.86
N TYR A 53 2.63 -11.88 -7.70
CA TYR A 53 2.41 -10.50 -8.18
C TYR A 53 1.21 -10.41 -9.13
N ALA A 54 0.97 -11.43 -9.96
CA ALA A 54 -0.17 -11.46 -10.87
C ALA A 54 -1.51 -11.38 -10.11
N SER A 55 -1.66 -12.13 -9.01
CA SER A 55 -2.88 -12.10 -8.19
C SER A 55 -3.08 -10.74 -7.51
N PHE A 56 -2.02 -10.18 -6.97
CA PHE A 56 -2.02 -8.84 -6.37
C PHE A 56 -2.41 -7.77 -7.40
N SER A 57 -1.70 -7.68 -8.53
CA SER A 57 -1.90 -6.63 -9.54
C SER A 57 -3.26 -6.74 -10.25
N ALA A 58 -3.77 -7.95 -10.49
CA ALA A 58 -5.11 -8.15 -11.04
C ALA A 58 -6.18 -7.57 -10.11
N MET A 59 -6.04 -7.75 -8.80
CA MET A 59 -6.98 -7.22 -7.82
C MET A 59 -6.81 -5.72 -7.57
N VAL A 60 -5.59 -5.17 -7.70
CA VAL A 60 -5.39 -3.71 -7.75
C VAL A 60 -6.14 -3.12 -8.94
N ALA A 61 -5.99 -3.69 -10.13
CA ALA A 61 -6.70 -3.22 -11.33
C ALA A 61 -8.23 -3.31 -11.15
N THR A 62 -8.73 -4.45 -10.68
CA THR A 62 -10.16 -4.64 -10.42
C THR A 62 -10.69 -3.63 -9.41
N GLY A 63 -9.98 -3.44 -8.29
CA GLY A 63 -10.35 -2.48 -7.27
C GLY A 63 -10.37 -1.04 -7.77
N ARG A 64 -9.44 -0.66 -8.63
CA ARG A 64 -9.42 0.68 -9.26
C ARG A 64 -10.61 0.92 -10.18
N PHE A 65 -11.03 -0.08 -10.96
CA PHE A 65 -12.25 0.02 -11.78
C PHE A 65 -13.51 0.21 -10.94
N LEU A 66 -13.58 -0.38 -9.75
CA LEU A 66 -14.71 -0.26 -8.84
C LEU A 66 -14.61 0.96 -7.92
N GLY A 67 -13.49 1.68 -7.94
CA GLY A 67 -13.11 2.69 -6.95
C GLY A 67 -14.11 3.81 -6.78
N ASP A 68 -14.56 4.42 -7.87
CA ASP A 68 -15.50 5.53 -7.82
C ASP A 68 -16.83 5.12 -7.19
N GLY A 69 -17.36 3.95 -7.56
CA GLY A 69 -18.57 3.39 -6.95
C GLY A 69 -18.38 3.08 -5.46
N LEU A 70 -17.25 2.51 -5.08
CA LEU A 70 -16.95 2.21 -3.68
C LEU A 70 -16.85 3.48 -2.83
N VAL A 71 -16.20 4.52 -3.34
CA VAL A 71 -16.08 5.81 -2.62
C VAL A 71 -17.44 6.49 -2.50
N GLN A 72 -18.28 6.45 -3.52
CA GLN A 72 -19.63 7.00 -3.48
C GLN A 72 -20.53 6.27 -2.47
N MET A 73 -20.45 4.94 -2.40
CA MET A 73 -21.29 4.12 -1.53
C MET A 73 -20.83 4.12 -0.08
N LEU A 74 -19.51 3.99 0.15
CA LEU A 74 -18.95 3.77 1.49
C LEU A 74 -18.40 5.05 2.12
N GLY A 75 -18.02 6.02 1.30
CA GLY A 75 -17.31 7.22 1.75
C GLY A 75 -15.80 6.99 1.95
N ARG A 76 -15.05 8.10 1.94
CA ARG A 76 -13.57 8.09 1.99
C ARG A 76 -12.99 7.34 3.18
N VAL A 77 -13.50 7.61 4.38
CA VAL A 77 -13.01 6.99 5.63
C VAL A 77 -13.10 5.48 5.58
N ARG A 78 -14.27 4.94 5.18
CA ARG A 78 -14.47 3.48 5.13
C ARG A 78 -13.61 2.83 4.06
N VAL A 79 -13.36 3.51 2.95
CA VAL A 79 -12.46 3.01 1.89
C VAL A 79 -11.02 2.94 2.40
N ILE A 80 -10.52 3.97 3.10
CA ILE A 80 -9.16 3.97 3.65
C ILE A 80 -9.03 2.93 4.77
N VAL A 81 -9.93 2.95 5.75
CA VAL A 81 -9.88 2.02 6.90
C VAL A 81 -10.08 0.58 6.44
N GLY A 82 -11.13 0.33 5.66
CA GLY A 82 -11.44 -1.01 5.13
C GLY A 82 -10.35 -1.52 4.20
N GLY A 83 -9.80 -0.65 3.34
CA GLY A 83 -8.68 -0.98 2.46
C GLY A 83 -7.43 -1.38 3.24
N GLY A 84 -7.05 -0.60 4.25
CA GLY A 84 -5.91 -0.91 5.12
C GLY A 84 -6.08 -2.22 5.90
N LEU A 85 -7.29 -2.45 6.46
CA LEU A 85 -7.60 -3.69 7.16
C LEU A 85 -7.60 -4.90 6.22
N LEU A 86 -8.19 -4.76 5.04
CA LEU A 86 -8.25 -5.83 4.04
C LEU A 86 -6.85 -6.19 3.54
N ALA A 87 -6.02 -5.17 3.26
CA ALA A 87 -4.64 -5.37 2.83
C ALA A 87 -3.80 -6.05 3.91
N ALA A 88 -3.87 -5.58 5.15
CA ALA A 88 -3.17 -6.18 6.29
C ALA A 88 -3.63 -7.62 6.55
N GLY A 89 -4.94 -7.86 6.51
CA GLY A 89 -5.53 -9.19 6.66
C GLY A 89 -5.11 -10.14 5.55
N GLY A 90 -5.01 -9.66 4.30
CA GLY A 90 -4.51 -10.43 3.17
C GLY A 90 -3.06 -10.88 3.36
N VAL A 91 -2.18 -9.95 3.77
CA VAL A 91 -0.78 -10.29 4.10
C VAL A 91 -0.71 -11.27 5.26
N ALA A 92 -1.46 -11.05 6.33
CA ALA A 92 -1.52 -11.96 7.48
C ALA A 92 -1.99 -13.37 7.10
N LEU A 93 -3.01 -13.46 6.23
CA LEU A 93 -3.50 -14.73 5.69
C LEU A 93 -2.41 -15.47 4.93
N SER A 94 -1.61 -14.76 4.12
CA SER A 94 -0.48 -15.35 3.39
C SER A 94 0.59 -15.91 4.33
N ILE A 95 0.84 -15.24 5.47
CA ILE A 95 1.85 -15.67 6.45
C ILE A 95 1.35 -16.92 7.19
N ILE A 96 0.13 -16.91 7.67
CA ILE A 96 -0.43 -17.98 8.53
C ILE A 96 -0.69 -19.25 7.73
N SER A 97 -1.07 -19.14 6.46
CA SER A 97 -1.39 -20.30 5.63
C SER A 97 -0.13 -21.08 5.24
N THR A 98 -0.22 -22.39 5.30
CA THR A 98 0.79 -23.31 4.74
C THR A 98 0.59 -23.58 3.25
N HIS A 99 -0.63 -23.37 2.75
CA HIS A 99 -0.98 -23.67 1.36
C HIS A 99 -0.76 -22.44 0.46
N TRP A 100 0.04 -22.58 -0.59
CA TRP A 100 0.39 -21.50 -1.52
C TRP A 100 -0.82 -20.83 -2.20
N GLY A 101 -1.86 -21.59 -2.54
CA GLY A 101 -3.09 -21.05 -3.12
C GLY A 101 -3.82 -20.07 -2.19
N VAL A 102 -3.78 -20.30 -0.88
CA VAL A 102 -4.32 -19.37 0.12
C VAL A 102 -3.42 -18.13 0.23
N SER A 103 -2.11 -18.28 0.04
CA SER A 103 -1.20 -17.13 -0.04
C SER A 103 -1.50 -16.25 -1.25
N LEU A 104 -1.83 -16.82 -2.42
CA LEU A 104 -2.29 -16.07 -3.57
C LEU A 104 -3.57 -15.29 -3.30
N LEU A 105 -4.54 -15.91 -2.61
CA LEU A 105 -5.76 -15.23 -2.17
C LEU A 105 -5.42 -14.07 -1.22
N GLY A 106 -4.48 -14.28 -0.29
CA GLY A 106 -3.99 -13.23 0.60
C GLY A 106 -3.38 -12.05 -0.16
N PHE A 107 -2.55 -12.31 -1.17
CA PHE A 107 -1.98 -11.26 -2.03
C PHE A 107 -3.05 -10.55 -2.87
N ALA A 108 -4.05 -11.29 -3.36
CA ALA A 108 -5.21 -10.72 -4.05
C ALA A 108 -6.00 -9.76 -3.13
N LEU A 109 -6.29 -10.17 -1.88
CA LEU A 109 -6.95 -9.33 -0.88
C LEU A 109 -6.11 -8.09 -0.53
N CYS A 110 -4.79 -8.23 -0.43
CA CYS A 110 -3.87 -7.11 -0.24
C CYS A 110 -3.98 -6.12 -1.41
N GLY A 111 -3.97 -6.60 -2.65
CA GLY A 111 -4.13 -5.77 -3.84
C GLY A 111 -5.45 -5.01 -3.87
N LEU A 112 -6.56 -5.70 -3.59
CA LEU A 112 -7.88 -5.08 -3.52
C LEU A 112 -7.94 -4.01 -2.42
N GLY A 113 -7.35 -4.28 -1.26
CA GLY A 113 -7.27 -3.34 -0.14
C GLY A 113 -6.47 -2.09 -0.47
N CYS A 114 -5.32 -2.22 -1.13
CA CYS A 114 -4.46 -1.10 -1.52
C CYS A 114 -5.04 -0.25 -2.66
N ALA A 115 -5.86 -0.84 -3.54
CA ALA A 115 -6.25 -0.28 -4.83
C ALA A 115 -6.75 1.17 -4.78
N ASN A 116 -7.60 1.51 -3.81
CA ASN A 116 -8.27 2.81 -3.74
C ASN A 116 -7.76 3.70 -2.61
N VAL A 117 -6.87 3.21 -1.76
CA VAL A 117 -6.38 3.98 -0.60
C VAL A 117 -5.58 5.20 -1.08
N SER A 118 -4.58 5.03 -1.93
CA SER A 118 -3.75 6.15 -2.40
C SER A 118 -4.53 7.17 -3.24
N PRO A 119 -5.41 6.81 -4.20
CA PRO A 119 -6.24 7.79 -4.90
C PRO A 119 -7.14 8.61 -3.97
N VAL A 120 -7.75 7.97 -2.97
CA VAL A 120 -8.62 8.65 -2.00
C VAL A 120 -7.82 9.59 -1.10
N LEU A 121 -6.62 9.18 -0.65
CA LEU A 121 -5.71 10.02 0.12
C LEU A 121 -5.29 11.26 -0.67
N ILE A 122 -4.83 11.09 -1.91
CA ILE A 122 -4.40 12.18 -2.77
C ILE A 122 -5.57 13.12 -3.08
N SER A 123 -6.77 12.59 -3.35
CA SER A 123 -7.95 13.42 -3.60
C SER A 123 -8.35 14.28 -2.40
N SER A 124 -7.99 13.89 -1.18
CA SER A 124 -8.25 14.69 0.02
C SER A 124 -7.47 16.01 0.06
N LEU A 125 -6.34 16.07 -0.66
CA LEU A 125 -5.51 17.27 -0.74
C LEU A 125 -6.16 18.42 -1.53
N SER A 126 -7.19 18.15 -2.33
CA SER A 126 -7.93 19.21 -3.03
C SER A 126 -8.71 20.14 -2.08
N LYS A 127 -8.96 19.72 -0.84
CA LYS A 127 -9.70 20.49 0.17
C LYS A 127 -8.80 21.34 1.06
N GLN A 128 -7.49 21.16 1.04
CA GLN A 128 -6.57 21.96 1.83
C GLN A 128 -6.35 23.33 1.18
N THR A 129 -6.12 24.35 2.00
CA THR A 129 -5.93 25.75 1.56
C THR A 129 -4.54 26.29 1.90
N TYR A 130 -3.66 25.47 2.46
CA TYR A 130 -2.35 25.88 2.93
C TYR A 130 -1.38 26.23 1.80
N MET A 131 -1.44 25.46 0.70
CA MET A 131 -0.63 25.68 -0.49
C MET A 131 -1.43 25.33 -1.76
N PRO A 132 -0.97 25.74 -2.96
CA PRO A 132 -1.58 25.33 -4.22
C PRO A 132 -1.73 23.81 -4.31
N THR A 133 -2.90 23.34 -4.73
CA THR A 133 -3.24 21.89 -4.73
C THR A 133 -2.22 21.04 -5.49
N HIS A 134 -1.71 21.53 -6.62
CA HIS A 134 -0.70 20.80 -7.41
C HIS A 134 0.61 20.60 -6.63
N LEU A 135 1.05 21.60 -5.84
CA LEU A 135 2.26 21.47 -5.00
C LEU A 135 2.02 20.49 -3.84
N ALA A 136 0.83 20.52 -3.23
CA ALA A 136 0.46 19.57 -2.17
C ALA A 136 0.45 18.13 -2.69
N ILE A 137 -0.12 17.90 -3.88
CA ILE A 137 -0.13 16.58 -4.53
C ILE A 137 1.31 16.16 -4.85
N THR A 138 2.13 17.03 -5.42
CA THR A 138 3.54 16.75 -5.73
C THR A 138 4.31 16.37 -4.47
N ALA A 139 4.18 17.12 -3.39
CA ALA A 139 4.86 16.83 -2.13
C ALA A 139 4.44 15.47 -1.56
N ALA A 140 3.13 15.20 -1.48
CA ALA A 140 2.62 13.94 -0.96
C ALA A 140 3.00 12.74 -1.84
N THR A 141 2.95 12.86 -3.16
CA THR A 141 3.33 11.78 -4.07
C THR A 141 4.84 11.53 -4.07
N THR A 142 5.67 12.57 -3.92
CA THR A 142 7.12 12.42 -3.77
C THR A 142 7.46 11.61 -2.52
N ILE A 143 6.84 11.94 -1.37
CA ILE A 143 6.98 11.14 -0.14
C ILE A 143 6.48 9.72 -0.38
N GLY A 144 5.33 9.57 -1.03
CA GLY A 144 4.72 8.28 -1.34
C GLY A 144 5.63 7.38 -2.18
N PHE A 145 6.15 7.88 -3.29
CA PHE A 145 7.03 7.11 -4.18
C PHE A 145 8.36 6.68 -3.54
N ALA A 146 8.85 7.41 -2.53
CA ALA A 146 9.97 6.94 -1.74
C ALA A 146 9.70 5.57 -1.09
N GLY A 147 8.42 5.21 -0.86
CA GLY A 147 8.02 3.89 -0.37
C GLY A 147 8.37 2.75 -1.32
N VAL A 148 8.17 2.93 -2.63
CA VAL A 148 8.54 1.93 -3.64
C VAL A 148 10.05 1.66 -3.59
N LEU A 149 10.85 2.71 -3.44
CA LEU A 149 12.31 2.61 -3.39
C LEU A 149 12.81 2.02 -2.06
N ALA A 150 12.13 2.33 -0.97
CA ALA A 150 12.49 1.82 0.36
C ALA A 150 12.10 0.34 0.56
N GLY A 151 11.10 -0.15 -0.17
CA GLY A 151 10.55 -1.50 -0.04
C GLY A 151 11.60 -2.60 -0.11
N PRO A 152 12.37 -2.70 -1.18
CA PRO A 152 13.40 -3.74 -1.33
C PRO A 152 14.45 -3.69 -0.23
N ALA A 153 14.92 -2.49 0.15
CA ALA A 153 15.92 -2.33 1.20
C ALA A 153 15.38 -2.75 2.58
N MET A 154 14.16 -2.35 2.91
CA MET A 154 13.51 -2.73 4.17
C MET A 154 13.29 -4.24 4.24
N MET A 155 12.75 -4.84 3.17
CA MET A 155 12.52 -6.29 3.10
C MET A 155 13.82 -7.06 3.23
N GLY A 156 14.86 -6.67 2.48
CA GLY A 156 16.17 -7.32 2.55
C GLY A 156 16.79 -7.23 3.94
N ALA A 157 16.72 -6.08 4.61
CA ALA A 157 17.21 -5.90 5.96
C ALA A 157 16.47 -6.81 6.96
N VAL A 158 15.13 -6.77 6.99
CA VAL A 158 14.35 -7.58 7.93
C VAL A 158 14.52 -9.07 7.64
N ALA A 159 14.50 -9.48 6.37
CA ALA A 159 14.67 -10.88 5.99
C ALA A 159 16.08 -11.41 6.37
N HIS A 160 17.13 -10.58 6.26
CA HIS A 160 18.49 -10.96 6.64
C HIS A 160 18.64 -11.22 8.14
N TYR A 161 18.04 -10.37 8.98
CA TYR A 161 18.14 -10.50 10.44
C TYR A 161 17.11 -11.43 11.07
N SER A 162 16.06 -11.81 10.35
CA SER A 162 14.96 -12.62 10.88
C SER A 162 14.47 -13.64 9.84
N SER A 163 13.41 -13.33 9.13
CA SER A 163 12.83 -14.18 8.06
C SER A 163 12.04 -13.35 7.07
N LEU A 164 11.75 -13.94 5.93
CA LEU A 164 10.92 -13.32 4.91
C LEU A 164 9.47 -13.16 5.41
N SER A 165 8.96 -14.14 6.14
CA SER A 165 7.65 -14.04 6.80
C SER A 165 7.60 -12.91 7.83
N ALA A 166 8.67 -12.67 8.60
CA ALA A 166 8.76 -11.54 9.52
C ALA A 166 8.74 -10.19 8.78
N ALA A 167 9.39 -10.09 7.63
CA ALA A 167 9.37 -8.89 6.79
C ALA A 167 7.95 -8.59 6.27
N PHE A 168 7.21 -9.61 5.83
CA PHE A 168 5.80 -9.46 5.45
C PHE A 168 4.91 -9.12 6.66
N ALA A 169 5.22 -9.60 7.87
CA ALA A 169 4.50 -9.21 9.08
C ALA A 169 4.70 -7.73 9.42
N VAL A 170 5.90 -7.17 9.22
CA VAL A 170 6.15 -5.73 9.33
C VAL A 170 5.28 -4.95 8.33
N LEU A 171 5.18 -5.41 7.08
CA LEU A 171 4.29 -4.81 6.10
C LEU A 171 2.83 -4.82 6.56
N ALA A 172 2.33 -5.95 7.08
CA ALA A 172 0.98 -6.04 7.62
C ALA A 172 0.75 -5.03 8.76
N GLY A 173 1.72 -4.87 9.66
CA GLY A 173 1.70 -3.86 10.73
C GLY A 173 1.61 -2.44 10.19
N LEU A 174 2.39 -2.09 9.16
CA LEU A 174 2.34 -0.77 8.52
C LEU A 174 0.97 -0.52 7.84
N LEU A 175 0.38 -1.52 7.20
CA LEU A 175 -0.96 -1.40 6.61
C LEU A 175 -2.04 -1.20 7.67
N LEU A 176 -1.89 -1.77 8.87
CA LEU A 176 -2.76 -1.46 10.01
C LEU A 176 -2.63 -0.01 10.49
N VAL A 177 -1.44 0.58 10.39
CA VAL A 177 -1.24 2.02 10.65
C VAL A 177 -2.07 2.87 9.68
N VAL A 178 -2.12 2.50 8.38
CA VAL A 178 -2.99 3.17 7.40
C VAL A 178 -4.45 3.09 7.83
N ALA A 179 -4.93 1.93 8.25
CA ALA A 179 -6.29 1.76 8.75
C ALA A 179 -6.55 2.61 10.01
N ALA A 180 -5.62 2.62 10.96
CA ALA A 180 -5.74 3.38 12.20
C ALA A 180 -5.85 4.89 11.97
N PHE A 181 -5.07 5.43 11.03
CA PHE A 181 -5.11 6.86 10.70
C PHE A 181 -6.23 7.24 9.71
N GLY A 182 -6.87 6.27 9.05
CA GLY A 182 -7.94 6.51 8.08
C GLY A 182 -9.11 7.30 8.61
N HIS A 183 -9.41 7.23 9.92
CA HIS A 183 -10.50 7.97 10.54
C HIS A 183 -10.30 9.51 10.54
N ARG A 184 -9.08 9.98 10.30
CA ARG A 184 -8.77 11.42 10.20
C ARG A 184 -9.24 12.06 8.88
N PHE A 185 -9.68 11.26 7.92
CA PHE A 185 -10.10 11.71 6.58
C PHE A 185 -11.62 11.90 6.45
N LYS A 186 -12.27 12.33 7.52
CA LYS A 186 -13.71 12.66 7.56
C LYS A 186 -14.09 13.82 6.66
#